data_5fc263e96c8e8f000470f535f646dad3
#
_entry.id   5fc263e96c8e8f000470f535f646dad3
#
_cell.length_a   1.000
_cell.length_b   1.000
_cell.length_c   1.000
_cell.angle_alpha   90.00
_cell.angle_beta   90.00
_cell.angle_gamma   90.00
#
_symmetry.space_group_name_H-M   'P 1'
#
loop_
_entity.id
_entity.type
_entity.pdbx_description
1 polymer ?
#
loop_
_entity_poly.entity_id
_entity_poly.type
_entity_poly.pdbx_seq_one_letter_code
_entity_poly.pdbx_strand_id
1 'polypeptide(L)'
;MSIDKIDALHSSLDKIIEGGGAERIQKQHKAGKLTARERIELLMDSGSFVELDAFVRHRCTEFGMDSTEAPAEGVVTGYGTVDGRLVYVYAQDFTVIGGSLGEMHSRKICKVLDLALKMGAPVVGINDSGGARIQEGVDALSGYGQIFYRNTIASGVVPQISVIMGPCAGGAVYSPAITDFTFMVDKTSQMFITGPQVIKAVTGEDVSSEELGGAMTHNRVSGVAHFISPDEKSCIEEIKRLLSFLPSNNMESVPIIENGDDLNRIEEALNTIIPESPNKPYDMKDIIRAIVDNGDFMEVHPYYAVNIITGYARINGASIGIIANQPKVLAGCLDINASDKAGRFIRTCDAFNIPILNLVDVPGFLPGTNQEYGGIIRHGAKMLYAYSEATVPKVTLIVRKAYGGAYLAMCSRDLGADMVFAWPTAEIAVMGPEGAANIIFKKDIEGAEDPAQTRAEKIQEYREKFATPYIAAKRGYVDAVIEPSESRQRLASAFEMLASKRESRPAKKHGNLPV
;
A
#
# COMPACT_ATOMS: atom_id res chain seq x y z
N MET A 1 -9.59 -51.63 5.50
CA MET A 1 -10.51 -50.50 5.65
C MET A 1 -11.72 -50.81 4.81
N SER A 2 -12.94 -50.75 5.34
CA SER A 2 -14.11 -51.08 4.53
C SER A 2 -14.39 -49.95 3.53
N ILE A 3 -14.77 -50.31 2.31
CA ILE A 3 -15.16 -49.38 1.24
C ILE A 3 -16.23 -48.41 1.75
N ASP A 4 -17.19 -48.89 2.54
CA ASP A 4 -18.26 -48.10 3.15
C ASP A 4 -17.76 -46.86 3.97
N LYS A 5 -16.58 -46.93 4.60
CA LYS A 5 -16.03 -45.81 5.36
C LYS A 5 -15.43 -44.75 4.45
N ILE A 6 -14.91 -45.14 3.31
CA ILE A 6 -14.38 -44.21 2.29
C ILE A 6 -15.55 -43.49 1.61
N ASP A 7 -16.62 -44.24 1.28
CA ASP A 7 -17.83 -43.67 0.68
C ASP A 7 -18.51 -42.66 1.63
N ALA A 8 -18.56 -42.98 2.93
CA ALA A 8 -19.07 -42.10 3.96
C ALA A 8 -18.23 -40.82 4.10
N LEU A 9 -16.89 -40.92 3.97
CA LEU A 9 -15.98 -39.76 3.95
C LEU A 9 -16.28 -38.86 2.74
N HIS A 10 -16.36 -39.44 1.54
CA HIS A 10 -16.65 -38.68 0.32
C HIS A 10 -18.02 -37.99 0.41
N SER A 11 -19.06 -38.70 0.82
CA SER A 11 -20.39 -38.12 1.01
C SER A 11 -20.41 -36.96 2.03
N SER A 12 -19.58 -37.04 3.07
CA SER A 12 -19.47 -35.98 4.06
C SER A 12 -18.71 -34.75 3.51
N LEU A 13 -17.66 -34.99 2.72
CA LEU A 13 -16.91 -33.92 2.05
C LEU A 13 -17.76 -33.21 0.99
N ASP A 14 -18.52 -33.96 0.18
CA ASP A 14 -19.43 -33.43 -0.84
C ASP A 14 -20.42 -32.42 -0.21
N LYS A 15 -21.04 -32.80 0.92
CA LYS A 15 -21.94 -31.89 1.67
C LYS A 15 -21.24 -30.63 2.17
N ILE A 16 -19.97 -30.73 2.57
CA ILE A 16 -19.19 -29.56 3.01
C ILE A 16 -18.88 -28.66 1.82
N ILE A 17 -18.56 -29.23 0.67
CA ILE A 17 -18.25 -28.52 -0.56
C ILE A 17 -19.46 -27.75 -1.09
N GLU A 18 -20.68 -28.29 -0.92
CA GLU A 18 -21.94 -27.64 -1.29
C GLU A 18 -22.19 -26.31 -0.53
N GLY A 19 -21.44 -26.03 0.56
CA GLY A 19 -21.57 -24.81 1.34
C GLY A 19 -23.01 -24.55 1.77
N GLY A 20 -23.55 -23.35 1.44
CA GLY A 20 -24.93 -22.98 1.74
C GLY A 20 -25.99 -23.59 0.83
N GLY A 21 -25.59 -24.45 -0.12
CA GLY A 21 -26.45 -25.15 -1.08
C GLY A 21 -26.71 -24.36 -2.37
N ALA A 22 -27.20 -25.06 -3.38
CA ALA A 22 -27.32 -24.58 -4.77
C ALA A 22 -28.08 -23.23 -4.90
N GLU A 23 -29.17 -23.05 -4.14
CA GLU A 23 -29.96 -21.84 -4.20
C GLU A 23 -29.17 -20.58 -3.76
N ARG A 24 -28.45 -20.68 -2.63
CA ARG A 24 -27.64 -19.58 -2.11
C ARG A 24 -26.42 -19.31 -2.98
N ILE A 25 -25.80 -20.35 -3.54
CA ILE A 25 -24.71 -20.23 -4.51
C ILE A 25 -25.21 -19.49 -5.76
N GLN A 26 -26.38 -19.87 -6.30
CA GLN A 26 -26.96 -19.19 -7.46
C GLN A 26 -27.28 -17.72 -7.18
N LYS A 27 -27.73 -17.39 -5.95
CA LYS A 27 -27.96 -16.00 -5.53
C LYS A 27 -26.65 -15.22 -5.47
N GLN A 28 -25.57 -15.84 -4.98
CA GLN A 28 -24.22 -15.26 -4.95
C GLN A 28 -23.74 -14.91 -6.37
N HIS A 29 -23.86 -15.88 -7.30
CA HIS A 29 -23.48 -15.66 -8.71
C HIS A 29 -24.33 -14.59 -9.41
N LYS A 30 -25.65 -14.55 -9.15
CA LYS A 30 -26.52 -13.47 -9.68
C LYS A 30 -26.16 -12.08 -9.18
N ALA A 31 -25.54 -12.00 -8.00
CA ALA A 31 -24.99 -10.75 -7.47
C ALA A 31 -23.62 -10.37 -8.04
N GLY A 32 -23.09 -11.14 -9.00
CA GLY A 32 -21.78 -10.91 -9.61
C GLY A 32 -20.61 -11.38 -8.75
N LYS A 33 -20.85 -12.25 -7.77
CA LYS A 33 -19.87 -12.72 -6.79
C LYS A 33 -19.59 -14.21 -6.95
N LEU A 34 -18.36 -14.61 -6.74
CA LEU A 34 -17.93 -16.02 -6.67
C LEU A 34 -18.14 -16.57 -5.25
N THR A 35 -18.15 -17.90 -5.13
CA THR A 35 -18.09 -18.57 -3.83
C THR A 35 -16.69 -18.51 -3.22
N ALA A 36 -16.57 -18.79 -1.92
CA ALA A 36 -15.27 -18.84 -1.23
C ALA A 36 -14.30 -19.83 -1.89
N ARG A 37 -14.79 -20.99 -2.32
CA ARG A 37 -13.98 -22.03 -2.97
C ARG A 37 -13.52 -21.63 -4.36
N GLU A 38 -14.40 -21.05 -5.18
CA GLU A 38 -14.05 -20.56 -6.51
C GLU A 38 -12.99 -19.45 -6.44
N ARG A 39 -13.06 -18.56 -5.44
CA ARG A 39 -12.05 -17.51 -5.19
C ARG A 39 -10.69 -18.12 -4.85
N ILE A 40 -10.65 -19.15 -3.99
CA ILE A 40 -9.41 -19.84 -3.64
C ILE A 40 -8.84 -20.60 -4.84
N GLU A 41 -9.68 -21.26 -5.64
CA GLU A 41 -9.26 -21.96 -6.86
C GLU A 41 -8.63 -21.03 -7.87
N LEU A 42 -9.16 -19.80 -8.02
CA LEU A 42 -8.56 -18.79 -8.88
C LEU A 42 -7.24 -18.22 -8.32
N LEU A 43 -7.12 -18.14 -6.99
CA LEU A 43 -5.92 -17.58 -6.35
C LEU A 43 -4.75 -18.56 -6.39
N MET A 44 -4.99 -19.84 -6.10
CA MET A 44 -3.95 -20.85 -5.93
C MET A 44 -3.55 -21.50 -7.27
N ASP A 45 -2.31 -21.95 -7.34
CA ASP A 45 -1.85 -22.79 -8.44
C ASP A 45 -2.71 -24.06 -8.54
N SER A 46 -3.01 -24.49 -9.75
CA SER A 46 -3.91 -25.64 -9.99
C SER A 46 -3.47 -26.88 -9.19
N GLY A 47 -4.39 -27.42 -8.38
CA GLY A 47 -4.18 -28.62 -7.57
C GLY A 47 -3.27 -28.43 -6.35
N SER A 48 -2.82 -27.23 -6.04
CA SER A 48 -1.94 -26.97 -4.89
C SER A 48 -2.68 -26.75 -3.57
N PHE A 49 -3.98 -26.42 -3.61
CA PHE A 49 -4.73 -26.06 -2.41
C PHE A 49 -4.99 -27.27 -1.50
N VAL A 50 -4.67 -27.13 -0.23
CA VAL A 50 -4.96 -28.08 0.84
C VAL A 50 -5.85 -27.41 1.86
N GLU A 51 -7.10 -27.86 1.95
CA GLU A 51 -8.07 -27.35 2.93
C GLU A 51 -7.75 -27.86 4.33
N LEU A 52 -7.82 -26.98 5.32
CA LEU A 52 -7.67 -27.28 6.73
C LEU A 52 -9.02 -27.11 7.45
N ASP A 53 -9.29 -28.01 8.42
CA ASP A 53 -10.46 -27.92 9.31
C ASP A 53 -11.82 -27.87 8.58
N ALA A 54 -11.95 -28.60 7.45
CA ALA A 54 -13.19 -28.68 6.67
C ALA A 54 -14.38 -29.21 7.52
N PHE A 55 -14.14 -30.13 8.46
CA PHE A 55 -15.15 -30.72 9.33
C PHE A 55 -15.48 -29.91 10.59
N VAL A 56 -14.85 -28.80 10.81
CA VAL A 56 -15.14 -27.94 11.99
C VAL A 56 -16.53 -27.35 11.89
N ARG A 57 -17.24 -27.34 13.01
CA ARG A 57 -18.59 -26.78 13.19
C ARG A 57 -18.64 -25.90 14.44
N HIS A 58 -19.64 -25.01 14.50
CA HIS A 58 -19.89 -24.22 15.70
C HIS A 58 -20.30 -25.09 16.89
N ARG A 59 -20.24 -24.54 18.07
CA ARG A 59 -20.61 -25.17 19.35
C ARG A 59 -21.82 -24.52 20.01
N CYS A 60 -22.37 -23.49 19.36
CA CYS A 60 -23.53 -22.77 19.88
C CYS A 60 -24.78 -23.65 19.83
N THR A 61 -25.52 -23.70 20.94
CA THR A 61 -26.76 -24.42 21.09
C THR A 61 -27.98 -23.52 21.26
N GLU A 62 -27.76 -22.24 21.55
CA GLU A 62 -28.80 -21.26 21.77
C GLU A 62 -29.43 -20.77 20.46
N PHE A 63 -30.63 -20.22 20.55
CA PHE A 63 -31.37 -19.60 19.43
C PHE A 63 -31.51 -20.50 18.20
N GLY A 64 -31.68 -21.83 18.42
CA GLY A 64 -31.84 -22.81 17.34
C GLY A 64 -30.58 -23.15 16.57
N MET A 65 -29.42 -22.76 17.08
CA MET A 65 -28.14 -23.06 16.44
C MET A 65 -27.80 -24.55 16.51
N ASP A 66 -28.29 -25.30 17.51
CA ASP A 66 -28.11 -26.73 17.64
C ASP A 66 -28.61 -27.54 16.41
N SER A 67 -29.62 -27.00 15.72
CA SER A 67 -30.17 -27.56 14.48
C SER A 67 -29.68 -26.91 13.20
N THR A 68 -28.83 -25.87 13.32
CA THR A 68 -28.30 -25.13 12.17
C THR A 68 -27.02 -25.76 11.64
N GLU A 69 -27.05 -26.20 10.39
CA GLU A 69 -25.84 -26.68 9.72
C GLU A 69 -25.01 -25.51 9.19
N ALA A 70 -23.70 -25.55 9.48
CA ALA A 70 -22.72 -24.59 9.03
C ALA A 70 -21.51 -25.30 8.39
N PRO A 71 -21.61 -25.74 7.12
CA PRO A 71 -20.53 -26.42 6.44
C PRO A 71 -19.23 -25.61 6.49
N ALA A 72 -18.12 -26.28 6.84
CA ALA A 72 -16.81 -25.64 7.06
C ALA A 72 -16.83 -24.43 8.01
N GLU A 73 -17.90 -24.28 8.83
CA GLU A 73 -18.13 -23.17 9.75
C GLU A 73 -18.20 -21.79 9.05
N GLY A 74 -18.62 -21.77 7.78
CA GLY A 74 -18.76 -20.54 6.99
C GLY A 74 -17.44 -19.87 6.61
N VAL A 75 -16.31 -20.58 6.73
CA VAL A 75 -15.00 -20.10 6.27
C VAL A 75 -14.15 -21.25 5.76
N VAL A 76 -13.67 -21.14 4.53
CA VAL A 76 -12.72 -22.08 3.93
C VAL A 76 -11.31 -21.62 4.29
N THR A 77 -10.52 -22.50 4.87
CA THR A 77 -9.16 -22.18 5.36
C THR A 77 -8.16 -23.22 4.87
N GLY A 78 -6.95 -22.78 4.54
CA GLY A 78 -5.93 -23.72 4.08
C GLY A 78 -4.67 -23.02 3.59
N TYR A 79 -3.91 -23.74 2.79
CA TYR A 79 -2.69 -23.26 2.14
C TYR A 79 -2.55 -23.88 0.75
N GLY A 80 -1.76 -23.23 -0.07
CA GLY A 80 -1.40 -23.69 -1.40
C GLY A 80 -0.21 -22.90 -1.91
N THR A 81 0.01 -22.90 -3.22
CA THR A 81 1.04 -22.06 -3.83
C THR A 81 0.43 -21.03 -4.75
N VAL A 82 1.12 -19.88 -4.88
CA VAL A 82 0.90 -18.86 -5.90
C VAL A 82 2.23 -18.63 -6.59
N ASP A 83 2.29 -18.91 -7.88
CA ASP A 83 3.54 -18.94 -8.66
C ASP A 83 4.64 -19.77 -7.98
N GLY A 84 4.27 -20.96 -7.47
CA GLY A 84 5.15 -21.90 -6.80
C GLY A 84 5.54 -21.54 -5.35
N ARG A 85 5.14 -20.38 -4.82
CA ARG A 85 5.45 -19.95 -3.45
C ARG A 85 4.30 -20.23 -2.50
N LEU A 86 4.62 -20.71 -1.29
CA LEU A 86 3.64 -21.00 -0.25
C LEU A 86 2.85 -19.75 0.15
N VAL A 87 1.52 -19.86 0.16
CA VAL A 87 0.60 -18.82 0.63
C VAL A 87 -0.48 -19.48 1.49
N TYR A 88 -0.79 -18.88 2.61
CA TYR A 88 -1.93 -19.24 3.44
C TYR A 88 -3.15 -18.40 3.06
N VAL A 89 -4.34 -19.01 3.14
CA VAL A 89 -5.59 -18.37 2.77
C VAL A 89 -6.72 -18.69 3.74
N TYR A 90 -7.55 -17.72 4.00
CA TYR A 90 -8.90 -17.93 4.49
C TYR A 90 -9.90 -17.15 3.64
N ALA A 91 -11.07 -17.75 3.36
CA ALA A 91 -12.13 -17.14 2.59
C ALA A 91 -13.47 -17.35 3.30
N GLN A 92 -14.13 -16.26 3.68
CA GLN A 92 -15.44 -16.31 4.30
C GLN A 92 -16.50 -16.68 3.26
N ASP A 93 -17.35 -17.64 3.60
CA ASP A 93 -18.42 -18.13 2.72
C ASP A 93 -19.75 -17.46 3.08
N PHE A 94 -20.12 -16.46 2.32
CA PHE A 94 -21.37 -15.73 2.54
C PHE A 94 -22.63 -16.62 2.36
N THR A 95 -22.51 -17.74 1.65
CA THR A 95 -23.62 -18.70 1.46
C THR A 95 -23.97 -19.44 2.75
N VAL A 96 -23.01 -19.50 3.72
CA VAL A 96 -23.16 -20.17 5.01
C VAL A 96 -23.31 -19.13 6.12
N ILE A 97 -24.51 -18.98 6.64
CA ILE A 97 -24.88 -18.01 7.71
C ILE A 97 -24.33 -16.60 7.43
N GLY A 98 -24.36 -16.15 6.14
CA GLY A 98 -23.86 -14.84 5.73
C GLY A 98 -22.37 -14.61 6.02
N GLY A 99 -21.55 -15.67 6.07
CA GLY A 99 -20.13 -15.57 6.40
C GLY A 99 -19.86 -14.98 7.80
N SER A 100 -20.86 -15.00 8.69
CA SER A 100 -20.74 -14.39 10.02
C SER A 100 -19.75 -15.10 10.91
N LEU A 101 -18.94 -14.32 11.64
CA LEU A 101 -17.86 -14.84 12.49
C LEU A 101 -18.38 -15.28 13.85
N GLY A 102 -18.25 -16.57 14.12
CA GLY A 102 -18.44 -17.17 15.43
C GLY A 102 -17.13 -17.66 16.05
N GLU A 103 -17.21 -18.32 17.21
CA GLU A 103 -16.03 -18.85 17.93
C GLU A 103 -15.17 -19.75 17.05
N MET A 104 -15.76 -20.81 16.48
CA MET A 104 -15.01 -21.79 15.70
C MET A 104 -14.57 -21.27 14.33
N HIS A 105 -15.34 -20.37 13.73
CA HIS A 105 -14.96 -19.63 12.54
C HIS A 105 -13.66 -18.84 12.79
N SER A 106 -13.61 -18.08 13.88
CA SER A 106 -12.40 -17.32 14.24
C SER A 106 -11.21 -18.21 14.56
N ARG A 107 -11.43 -19.36 15.23
CA ARG A 107 -10.35 -20.33 15.54
C ARG A 107 -9.70 -20.90 14.28
N LYS A 108 -10.47 -21.15 13.22
CA LYS A 108 -9.94 -21.58 11.92
C LYS A 108 -9.04 -20.50 11.31
N ILE A 109 -9.49 -19.24 11.30
CA ILE A 109 -8.69 -18.09 10.81
C ILE A 109 -7.42 -17.93 11.65
N CYS A 110 -7.53 -17.97 12.98
CA CYS A 110 -6.39 -17.87 13.88
C CYS A 110 -5.34 -18.96 13.62
N LYS A 111 -5.78 -20.20 13.38
CA LYS A 111 -4.88 -21.32 13.05
C LYS A 111 -4.10 -21.06 11.76
N VAL A 112 -4.74 -20.50 10.73
CA VAL A 112 -4.08 -20.10 9.47
C VAL A 112 -3.02 -19.03 9.74
N LEU A 113 -3.35 -17.99 10.49
CA LEU A 113 -2.42 -16.93 10.86
C LEU A 113 -1.23 -17.45 11.66
N ASP A 114 -1.47 -18.33 12.63
CA ASP A 114 -0.42 -18.96 13.45
C ASP A 114 0.51 -19.85 12.59
N LEU A 115 -0.03 -20.58 11.62
CA LEU A 115 0.76 -21.40 10.70
C LEU A 115 1.56 -20.55 9.73
N ALA A 116 0.97 -19.50 9.18
CA ALA A 116 1.68 -18.57 8.29
C ALA A 116 2.89 -17.92 8.98
N LEU A 117 2.73 -17.48 10.23
CA LEU A 117 3.84 -16.97 11.04
C LEU A 117 4.93 -18.01 11.26
N LYS A 118 4.56 -19.26 11.59
CA LYS A 118 5.53 -20.35 11.81
C LYS A 118 6.31 -20.71 10.55
N MET A 119 5.66 -20.62 9.40
CA MET A 119 6.26 -20.97 8.11
C MET A 119 6.92 -19.79 7.41
N GLY A 120 6.70 -18.55 7.89
CA GLY A 120 7.20 -17.36 7.22
C GLY A 120 6.59 -17.19 5.82
N ALA A 121 5.27 -17.33 5.69
CA ALA A 121 4.57 -17.27 4.41
C ALA A 121 3.45 -16.22 4.42
N PRO A 122 3.16 -15.55 3.27
CA PRO A 122 2.10 -14.58 3.16
C PRO A 122 0.72 -15.15 3.50
N VAL A 123 -0.18 -14.26 3.95
CA VAL A 123 -1.59 -14.59 4.20
C VAL A 123 -2.49 -13.73 3.33
N VAL A 124 -3.44 -14.38 2.65
CA VAL A 124 -4.53 -13.71 1.92
C VAL A 124 -5.85 -14.01 2.62
N GLY A 125 -6.50 -12.97 3.15
CA GLY A 125 -7.80 -13.06 3.79
C GLY A 125 -8.90 -12.52 2.90
N ILE A 126 -9.80 -13.36 2.40
CA ILE A 126 -10.94 -12.98 1.56
C ILE A 126 -12.15 -12.78 2.45
N ASN A 127 -12.60 -11.54 2.56
CA ASN A 127 -13.66 -11.12 3.47
C ASN A 127 -14.98 -10.94 2.71
N ASP A 128 -16.00 -11.66 3.15
CA ASP A 128 -17.38 -11.59 2.64
C ASP A 128 -18.31 -11.99 3.80
N SER A 129 -18.62 -11.02 4.69
CA SER A 129 -19.22 -11.32 5.99
C SER A 129 -20.21 -10.26 6.45
N GLY A 130 -21.31 -10.71 7.01
CA GLY A 130 -22.26 -9.86 7.74
C GLY A 130 -21.76 -9.36 9.12
N GLY A 131 -20.55 -9.72 9.55
CA GLY A 131 -19.99 -9.33 10.83
C GLY A 131 -20.05 -10.42 11.90
N ALA A 132 -20.16 -10.04 13.18
CA ALA A 132 -20.21 -10.97 14.29
C ALA A 132 -21.51 -11.81 14.27
N ARG A 133 -21.40 -13.10 14.55
CA ARG A 133 -22.56 -13.98 14.73
C ARG A 133 -23.22 -13.68 16.08
N ILE A 134 -24.33 -12.95 16.04
CA ILE A 134 -24.98 -12.41 17.26
C ILE A 134 -25.48 -13.51 18.20
N GLN A 135 -25.79 -14.69 17.69
CA GLN A 135 -26.23 -15.85 18.48
C GLN A 135 -25.12 -16.39 19.40
N GLU A 136 -23.85 -16.11 19.08
CA GLU A 136 -22.70 -16.51 19.89
C GLU A 136 -22.21 -15.40 20.84
N GLY A 137 -22.82 -14.22 20.77
CA GLY A 137 -22.59 -13.14 21.72
C GLY A 137 -21.12 -12.74 21.86
N VAL A 138 -20.61 -12.77 23.11
CA VAL A 138 -19.24 -12.34 23.44
C VAL A 138 -18.16 -13.28 22.86
N ASP A 139 -18.49 -14.53 22.54
CA ASP A 139 -17.54 -15.47 21.96
C ASP A 139 -17.16 -15.04 20.53
N ALA A 140 -18.11 -14.49 19.76
CA ALA A 140 -17.84 -13.89 18.47
C ALA A 140 -16.93 -12.65 18.60
N LEU A 141 -17.14 -11.80 19.60
CA LEU A 141 -16.27 -10.65 19.87
C LEU A 141 -14.86 -11.07 20.27
N SER A 142 -14.75 -12.08 21.14
CA SER A 142 -13.47 -12.68 21.51
C SER A 142 -12.73 -13.19 20.29
N GLY A 143 -13.44 -13.82 19.34
CA GLY A 143 -12.90 -14.28 18.07
C GLY A 143 -12.25 -13.15 17.25
N TYR A 144 -12.93 -12.00 17.10
CA TYR A 144 -12.34 -10.83 16.45
C TYR A 144 -11.09 -10.34 17.18
N GLY A 145 -11.15 -10.23 18.51
CA GLY A 145 -9.99 -9.82 19.31
C GLY A 145 -8.77 -10.71 19.08
N GLN A 146 -8.97 -12.02 18.97
CA GLN A 146 -7.89 -12.97 18.70
C GLN A 146 -7.30 -12.81 17.29
N ILE A 147 -8.12 -12.49 16.29
CA ILE A 147 -7.65 -12.19 14.92
C ILE A 147 -6.84 -10.90 14.92
N PHE A 148 -7.34 -9.80 15.52
CA PHE A 148 -6.63 -8.51 15.58
C PHE A 148 -5.28 -8.62 16.27
N TYR A 149 -5.21 -9.39 17.36
CA TYR A 149 -3.95 -9.66 18.05
C TYR A 149 -2.95 -10.33 17.11
N ARG A 150 -3.36 -11.36 16.36
CA ARG A 150 -2.48 -12.07 15.43
C ARG A 150 -2.09 -11.23 14.23
N ASN A 151 -3.00 -10.43 13.67
CA ASN A 151 -2.64 -9.47 12.61
C ASN A 151 -1.55 -8.51 13.09
N THR A 152 -1.65 -8.01 14.32
CA THR A 152 -0.63 -7.12 14.90
C THR A 152 0.71 -7.82 15.11
N ILE A 153 0.72 -9.05 15.62
CA ILE A 153 1.95 -9.83 15.80
C ILE A 153 2.60 -10.21 14.47
N ALA A 154 1.80 -10.48 13.44
CA ALA A 154 2.28 -10.81 12.09
C ALA A 154 2.76 -9.58 11.29
N SER A 155 2.38 -8.37 11.71
CA SER A 155 2.72 -7.11 11.03
C SER A 155 4.23 -6.94 10.91
N GLY A 156 4.72 -6.75 9.69
CA GLY A 156 6.14 -6.64 9.39
C GLY A 156 6.92 -7.95 9.50
N VAL A 157 6.26 -9.10 9.70
CA VAL A 157 6.88 -10.43 9.71
C VAL A 157 6.55 -11.19 8.44
N VAL A 158 5.28 -11.28 8.10
CA VAL A 158 4.77 -11.88 6.84
C VAL A 158 3.81 -10.92 6.17
N PRO A 159 3.79 -10.82 4.83
CA PRO A 159 2.81 -10.00 4.12
C PRO A 159 1.38 -10.45 4.42
N GLN A 160 0.52 -9.52 4.78
CA GLN A 160 -0.88 -9.73 5.06
C GLN A 160 -1.73 -8.94 4.07
N ILE A 161 -2.52 -9.65 3.26
CA ILE A 161 -3.37 -9.08 2.22
C ILE A 161 -4.83 -9.34 2.59
N SER A 162 -5.61 -8.30 2.79
CA SER A 162 -7.05 -8.37 2.96
C SER A 162 -7.77 -8.02 1.67
N VAL A 163 -8.74 -8.85 1.30
CA VAL A 163 -9.52 -8.71 0.08
C VAL A 163 -10.99 -8.63 0.46
N ILE A 164 -11.64 -7.54 0.11
CA ILE A 164 -13.07 -7.35 0.38
C ILE A 164 -13.86 -7.72 -0.88
N MET A 165 -14.62 -8.79 -0.82
CA MET A 165 -15.41 -9.33 -1.94
C MET A 165 -16.90 -9.42 -1.61
N GLY A 166 -17.35 -8.58 -0.70
CA GLY A 166 -18.73 -8.49 -0.26
C GLY A 166 -18.87 -7.50 0.88
N PRO A 167 -19.94 -7.58 1.68
CA PRO A 167 -20.07 -6.76 2.88
C PRO A 167 -18.97 -7.11 3.90
N CYS A 168 -18.45 -6.08 4.54
CA CYS A 168 -17.53 -6.19 5.66
C CYS A 168 -17.92 -5.07 6.66
N ALA A 169 -18.64 -5.42 7.71
CA ALA A 169 -19.29 -4.44 8.59
C ALA A 169 -18.93 -4.64 10.07
N GLY A 170 -18.99 -3.54 10.83
CA GLY A 170 -18.74 -3.55 12.27
C GLY A 170 -17.29 -3.94 12.60
N GLY A 171 -17.11 -4.84 13.57
CA GLY A 171 -15.77 -5.31 13.98
C GLY A 171 -14.94 -5.93 12.87
N ALA A 172 -15.58 -6.45 11.81
CA ALA A 172 -14.89 -7.08 10.69
C ALA A 172 -13.93 -6.16 9.94
N VAL A 173 -14.16 -4.84 9.94
CA VAL A 173 -13.32 -3.87 9.19
C VAL A 173 -11.95 -3.62 9.79
N TYR A 174 -11.77 -3.93 11.08
CA TYR A 174 -10.49 -3.63 11.75
C TYR A 174 -9.37 -4.57 11.35
N SER A 175 -9.67 -5.85 11.10
CA SER A 175 -8.65 -6.78 10.60
C SER A 175 -8.06 -6.29 9.27
N PRO A 176 -8.83 -5.97 8.22
CA PRO A 176 -8.31 -5.36 6.99
C PRO A 176 -7.50 -4.07 7.23
N ALA A 177 -7.93 -3.21 8.15
CA ALA A 177 -7.24 -1.96 8.44
C ALA A 177 -5.87 -2.16 9.12
N ILE A 178 -5.67 -3.27 9.83
CA ILE A 178 -4.40 -3.64 10.47
C ILE A 178 -3.44 -4.30 9.48
N THR A 179 -3.94 -5.00 8.47
CA THR A 179 -3.11 -5.71 7.46
C THR A 179 -2.35 -4.74 6.54
N ASP A 180 -1.38 -5.25 5.77
CA ASP A 180 -0.49 -4.42 4.95
C ASP A 180 -1.20 -3.83 3.72
N PHE A 181 -2.08 -4.61 3.09
CA PHE A 181 -2.80 -4.21 1.88
C PHE A 181 -4.27 -4.59 1.96
N THR A 182 -5.12 -3.68 1.46
CA THR A 182 -6.57 -3.89 1.33
C THR A 182 -6.99 -3.71 -0.12
N PHE A 183 -7.57 -4.75 -0.70
CA PHE A 183 -8.19 -4.76 -2.02
C PHE A 183 -9.71 -4.69 -1.88
N MET A 184 -10.35 -3.97 -2.77
CA MET A 184 -11.81 -3.93 -2.86
C MET A 184 -12.28 -4.12 -4.30
N VAL A 185 -13.38 -4.85 -4.47
CA VAL A 185 -14.03 -5.03 -5.77
C VAL A 185 -15.13 -3.98 -5.94
N ASP A 186 -15.15 -3.29 -7.07
CA ASP A 186 -16.12 -2.23 -7.34
C ASP A 186 -17.57 -2.76 -7.26
N LYS A 187 -18.46 -1.96 -6.69
CA LYS A 187 -19.92 -2.22 -6.54
C LYS A 187 -20.34 -3.42 -5.68
N THR A 188 -19.45 -4.40 -5.45
CA THR A 188 -19.77 -5.60 -4.65
C THR A 188 -19.21 -5.55 -3.24
N SER A 189 -18.14 -4.78 -3.03
CA SER A 189 -17.45 -4.64 -1.74
C SER A 189 -17.93 -3.42 -0.98
N GLN A 190 -18.15 -3.58 0.32
CA GLN A 190 -18.53 -2.48 1.20
C GLN A 190 -17.85 -2.65 2.56
N MET A 191 -17.28 -1.57 3.07
CA MET A 191 -16.70 -1.52 4.42
C MET A 191 -17.27 -0.33 5.19
N PHE A 192 -17.80 -0.56 6.39
CA PHE A 192 -18.18 0.50 7.32
C PHE A 192 -18.29 -0.04 8.75
N ILE A 193 -17.95 0.78 9.72
CA ILE A 193 -18.14 0.44 11.14
C ILE A 193 -19.64 0.35 11.45
N THR A 194 -20.41 1.33 10.96
CA THR A 194 -21.83 1.47 11.21
C THR A 194 -22.55 1.67 9.88
N GLY A 195 -23.52 0.80 9.59
CA GLY A 195 -24.26 0.84 8.32
C GLY A 195 -25.19 2.04 8.19
N PRO A 196 -25.66 2.33 6.95
CA PRO A 196 -26.47 3.51 6.62
C PRO A 196 -27.72 3.68 7.49
N GLN A 197 -28.40 2.59 7.82
CA GLN A 197 -29.62 2.62 8.64
C GLN A 197 -29.38 3.16 10.05
N VAL A 198 -28.26 2.76 10.67
CA VAL A 198 -27.89 3.23 12.01
C VAL A 198 -27.44 4.69 11.96
N ILE A 199 -26.68 5.08 10.93
CA ILE A 199 -26.29 6.48 10.71
C ILE A 199 -27.54 7.35 10.59
N LYS A 200 -28.50 6.95 9.75
CA LYS A 200 -29.77 7.67 9.58
C LYS A 200 -30.53 7.80 10.90
N ALA A 201 -30.57 6.75 11.72
CA ALA A 201 -31.23 6.76 13.00
C ALA A 201 -30.57 7.67 14.05
N VAL A 202 -29.24 7.79 14.03
CA VAL A 202 -28.46 8.52 15.05
C VAL A 202 -28.17 9.96 14.63
N THR A 203 -27.76 10.19 13.38
CA THR A 203 -27.33 11.52 12.89
C THR A 203 -28.37 12.19 11.98
N GLY A 204 -29.33 11.43 11.46
CA GLY A 204 -30.32 11.91 10.48
C GLY A 204 -29.80 11.94 9.04
N GLU A 205 -28.53 11.59 8.80
CA GLU A 205 -27.95 11.56 7.47
C GLU A 205 -28.50 10.40 6.64
N ASP A 206 -28.88 10.68 5.40
CA ASP A 206 -29.35 9.68 4.43
C ASP A 206 -28.25 9.42 3.39
N VAL A 207 -27.63 8.26 3.46
CA VAL A 207 -26.48 7.87 2.62
C VAL A 207 -26.66 6.42 2.18
N SER A 208 -26.31 6.13 0.93
CA SER A 208 -26.31 4.75 0.44
C SER A 208 -25.09 3.96 0.95
N SER A 209 -25.16 2.62 0.95
CA SER A 209 -24.02 1.78 1.33
C SER A 209 -22.80 2.00 0.44
N GLU A 210 -23.01 2.26 -0.84
CA GLU A 210 -21.93 2.51 -1.81
C GLU A 210 -21.25 3.87 -1.56
N GLU A 211 -22.02 4.91 -1.30
CA GLU A 211 -21.48 6.24 -0.97
C GLU A 211 -20.75 6.24 0.37
N LEU A 212 -21.26 5.51 1.37
CA LEU A 212 -20.67 5.45 2.70
C LEU A 212 -19.38 4.66 2.73
N GLY A 213 -19.37 3.47 2.14
CA GLY A 213 -18.28 2.50 2.29
C GLY A 213 -18.01 1.64 1.07
N GLY A 214 -18.39 2.09 -0.14
CA GLY A 214 -18.04 1.40 -1.38
C GLY A 214 -16.55 1.48 -1.70
N ALA A 215 -16.15 0.68 -2.67
CA ALA A 215 -14.74 0.53 -3.04
C ALA A 215 -14.07 1.85 -3.42
N MET A 216 -14.74 2.71 -4.22
CA MET A 216 -14.18 4.00 -4.62
C MET A 216 -14.10 4.99 -3.43
N THR A 217 -15.04 4.97 -2.50
CA THR A 217 -14.99 5.81 -1.28
C THR A 217 -13.73 5.51 -0.47
N HIS A 218 -13.42 4.23 -0.26
CA HIS A 218 -12.22 3.85 0.48
C HIS A 218 -10.91 4.00 -0.30
N ASN A 219 -10.95 3.94 -1.62
CA ASN A 219 -9.79 4.19 -2.46
C ASN A 219 -9.49 5.68 -2.68
N ARG A 220 -10.50 6.57 -2.59
CA ARG A 220 -10.32 7.99 -2.95
C ARG A 220 -10.43 8.94 -1.77
N VAL A 221 -11.34 8.66 -0.82
CA VAL A 221 -11.67 9.59 0.25
C VAL A 221 -10.98 9.21 1.55
N SER A 222 -11.19 7.98 2.04
CA SER A 222 -10.64 7.55 3.33
C SER A 222 -9.21 7.01 3.26
N GLY A 223 -8.76 6.53 2.08
CA GLY A 223 -7.45 5.92 1.91
C GLY A 223 -7.28 4.58 2.63
N VAL A 224 -8.37 3.95 3.08
CA VAL A 224 -8.30 2.64 3.74
C VAL A 224 -7.94 1.54 2.74
N ALA A 225 -8.52 1.57 1.53
CA ALA A 225 -8.25 0.60 0.50
C ALA A 225 -7.09 1.06 -0.40
N HIS A 226 -6.19 0.12 -0.70
CA HIS A 226 -5.00 0.35 -1.52
C HIS A 226 -5.28 0.15 -3.01
N PHE A 227 -6.20 -0.75 -3.33
CA PHE A 227 -6.52 -1.16 -4.70
C PHE A 227 -8.03 -1.30 -4.89
N ILE A 228 -8.49 -1.02 -6.11
CA ILE A 228 -9.85 -1.24 -6.55
C ILE A 228 -9.80 -1.97 -7.90
N SER A 229 -10.56 -3.07 -8.02
CA SER A 229 -10.65 -3.87 -9.22
C SER A 229 -12.10 -3.92 -9.72
N PRO A 230 -12.32 -4.01 -11.05
CA PRO A 230 -13.67 -4.00 -11.62
C PRO A 230 -14.48 -5.27 -11.29
N ASP A 231 -13.80 -6.39 -11.06
CA ASP A 231 -14.40 -7.69 -10.74
C ASP A 231 -13.44 -8.55 -9.91
N GLU A 232 -13.97 -9.68 -9.38
CA GLU A 232 -13.20 -10.56 -8.50
C GLU A 232 -12.02 -11.25 -9.20
N LYS A 233 -12.12 -11.58 -10.50
CA LYS A 233 -11.03 -12.22 -11.24
C LYS A 233 -9.87 -11.26 -11.44
N SER A 234 -10.16 -10.05 -11.90
CA SER A 234 -9.15 -8.99 -12.03
C SER A 234 -8.49 -8.69 -10.68
N CYS A 235 -9.27 -8.69 -9.59
CA CYS A 235 -8.75 -8.49 -8.24
C CYS A 235 -7.75 -9.60 -7.86
N ILE A 236 -8.06 -10.84 -8.14
CA ILE A 236 -7.18 -11.99 -7.84
C ILE A 236 -5.88 -11.91 -8.64
N GLU A 237 -5.93 -11.53 -9.92
CA GLU A 237 -4.73 -11.32 -10.73
C GLU A 237 -3.85 -10.17 -10.19
N GLU A 238 -4.46 -9.09 -9.73
CA GLU A 238 -3.72 -8.00 -9.08
C GLU A 238 -3.08 -8.44 -7.75
N ILE A 239 -3.72 -9.32 -6.98
CA ILE A 239 -3.13 -9.90 -5.76
C ILE A 239 -1.90 -10.75 -6.10
N LYS A 240 -2.00 -11.61 -7.11
CA LYS A 240 -0.85 -12.41 -7.59
C LYS A 240 0.30 -11.49 -8.04
N ARG A 241 -0.04 -10.44 -8.80
CA ARG A 241 0.93 -9.42 -9.21
C ARG A 241 1.59 -8.74 -8.02
N LEU A 242 0.84 -8.34 -6.99
CA LEU A 242 1.42 -7.77 -5.77
C LEU A 242 2.35 -8.76 -5.07
N LEU A 243 1.92 -10.01 -4.90
CA LEU A 243 2.73 -11.07 -4.30
C LEU A 243 4.05 -11.27 -5.06
N SER A 244 4.08 -11.05 -6.39
CA SER A 244 5.31 -11.17 -7.18
C SER A 244 6.37 -10.11 -6.86
N PHE A 245 5.98 -8.97 -6.26
CA PHE A 245 6.92 -7.93 -5.80
C PHE A 245 7.41 -8.15 -4.37
N LEU A 246 6.65 -8.88 -3.54
CA LEU A 246 6.92 -9.04 -2.12
C LEU A 246 7.73 -10.32 -1.85
N PRO A 247 8.68 -10.31 -0.90
CA PRO A 247 9.26 -11.55 -0.37
C PRO A 247 8.20 -12.33 0.42
N SER A 248 8.48 -13.58 0.74
CA SER A 248 7.55 -14.39 1.54
C SER A 248 7.47 -13.93 3.00
N ASN A 249 8.57 -13.35 3.51
CA ASN A 249 8.66 -12.85 4.89
C ASN A 249 9.80 -11.83 5.03
N ASN A 250 9.94 -11.25 6.21
CA ASN A 250 10.94 -10.23 6.53
C ASN A 250 12.40 -10.73 6.60
N MET A 251 12.63 -12.03 6.50
CA MET A 251 13.97 -12.64 6.50
C MET A 251 14.50 -12.87 5.09
N GLU A 252 13.63 -12.85 4.09
CA GLU A 252 14.00 -13.08 2.69
C GLU A 252 14.36 -11.77 1.99
N SER A 253 15.17 -11.90 0.94
CA SER A 253 15.43 -10.82 -0.01
C SER A 253 14.25 -10.65 -0.96
N VAL A 254 14.17 -9.48 -1.61
CA VAL A 254 13.16 -9.23 -2.65
C VAL A 254 13.23 -10.24 -3.79
N PRO A 255 12.09 -10.59 -4.40
CA PRO A 255 12.08 -11.43 -5.60
C PRO A 255 12.85 -10.76 -6.74
N ILE A 256 13.61 -11.59 -7.49
CA ILE A 256 14.28 -11.19 -8.72
C ILE A 256 13.64 -11.97 -9.87
N ILE A 257 13.12 -11.26 -10.87
CA ILE A 257 12.50 -11.85 -12.05
C ILE A 257 13.22 -11.32 -13.28
N GLU A 258 13.89 -12.22 -14.01
CA GLU A 258 14.49 -11.87 -15.31
C GLU A 258 13.39 -11.47 -16.29
N ASN A 259 13.50 -10.30 -16.89
CA ASN A 259 12.46 -9.72 -17.73
C ASN A 259 12.96 -9.26 -19.12
N GLY A 260 14.26 -9.41 -19.38
CA GLY A 260 14.90 -9.15 -20.68
C GLY A 260 15.08 -7.66 -21.02
N ASP A 261 14.76 -6.73 -20.12
CA ASP A 261 15.01 -5.29 -20.35
C ASP A 261 16.50 -4.97 -20.16
N ASP A 262 17.08 -4.24 -21.12
CA ASP A 262 18.50 -3.87 -21.08
C ASP A 262 18.79 -2.92 -19.91
N LEU A 263 19.68 -3.35 -19.03
CA LEU A 263 20.14 -2.55 -17.90
C LEU A 263 20.79 -1.24 -18.36
N ASN A 264 21.49 -1.27 -19.47
CA ASN A 264 22.24 -0.15 -20.02
C ASN A 264 21.44 0.70 -21.02
N ARG A 265 20.15 0.48 -21.11
CA ARG A 265 19.24 1.26 -21.94
C ARG A 265 19.30 2.75 -21.57
N ILE A 266 19.52 3.58 -22.58
CA ILE A 266 19.53 5.05 -22.50
C ILE A 266 18.17 5.57 -22.94
N GLU A 267 17.59 6.49 -22.18
CA GLU A 267 16.29 7.09 -22.44
C GLU A 267 16.44 8.56 -22.83
N GLU A 268 16.76 8.83 -24.07
CA GLU A 268 16.96 10.20 -24.59
C GLU A 268 15.76 11.13 -24.35
N ALA A 269 14.54 10.58 -24.31
CA ALA A 269 13.33 11.34 -24.04
C ALA A 269 13.37 12.05 -22.66
N LEU A 270 14.10 11.53 -21.69
CA LEU A 270 14.24 12.14 -20.37
C LEU A 270 14.99 13.48 -20.41
N ASN A 271 15.87 13.69 -21.38
CA ASN A 271 16.63 14.94 -21.51
C ASN A 271 15.73 16.16 -21.79
N THR A 272 14.51 15.94 -22.28
CA THR A 272 13.55 17.00 -22.64
C THR A 272 12.21 16.89 -21.91
N ILE A 273 12.07 15.94 -20.98
CA ILE A 273 10.79 15.68 -20.30
C ILE A 273 10.40 16.80 -19.33
N ILE A 274 11.39 17.48 -18.74
CA ILE A 274 11.15 18.59 -17.84
C ILE A 274 10.89 19.86 -18.65
N PRO A 275 9.72 20.51 -18.49
CA PRO A 275 9.45 21.76 -19.17
C PRO A 275 10.41 22.87 -18.77
N GLU A 276 10.79 23.75 -19.72
CA GLU A 276 11.64 24.92 -19.46
C GLU A 276 11.02 25.87 -18.43
N SER A 277 9.69 26.06 -18.48
CA SER A 277 8.99 26.85 -17.49
C SER A 277 8.86 26.09 -16.17
N PRO A 278 9.37 26.64 -15.03
CA PRO A 278 9.33 25.96 -13.74
C PRO A 278 7.91 25.77 -13.20
N ASN A 279 6.93 26.48 -13.75
CA ASN A 279 5.52 26.40 -13.35
C ASN A 279 4.68 25.46 -14.24
N LYS A 280 5.25 24.98 -15.35
CA LYS A 280 4.55 24.02 -16.22
C LYS A 280 4.63 22.61 -15.62
N PRO A 281 3.47 21.96 -15.37
CA PRO A 281 3.46 20.60 -14.82
C PRO A 281 3.83 19.57 -15.89
N TYR A 282 4.31 18.41 -15.43
CA TYR A 282 4.52 17.19 -16.22
C TYR A 282 4.07 15.99 -15.37
N ASP A 283 3.95 14.81 -15.97
CA ASP A 283 3.57 13.60 -15.26
C ASP A 283 4.81 12.85 -14.78
N MET A 284 5.00 12.74 -13.49
CA MET A 284 6.13 12.00 -12.92
C MET A 284 6.06 10.49 -13.27
N LYS A 285 4.88 9.96 -13.58
CA LYS A 285 4.73 8.56 -14.00
C LYS A 285 5.42 8.26 -15.33
N ASP A 286 5.59 9.26 -16.20
CA ASP A 286 6.32 9.09 -17.46
C ASP A 286 7.81 8.88 -17.18
N ILE A 287 8.37 9.59 -16.19
CA ILE A 287 9.75 9.37 -15.72
C ILE A 287 9.88 8.00 -15.07
N ILE A 288 8.93 7.61 -14.20
CA ILE A 288 8.94 6.29 -13.56
C ILE A 288 8.99 5.20 -14.62
N ARG A 289 8.09 5.22 -15.62
CA ARG A 289 8.02 4.20 -16.67
C ARG A 289 9.28 4.16 -17.53
N ALA A 290 9.91 5.30 -17.77
CA ALA A 290 11.15 5.36 -18.55
C ALA A 290 12.33 4.70 -17.82
N ILE A 291 12.35 4.74 -16.48
CA ILE A 291 13.46 4.23 -15.66
C ILE A 291 13.30 2.74 -15.33
N VAL A 292 12.09 2.28 -15.04
CA VAL A 292 11.84 0.92 -14.55
C VAL A 292 11.81 -0.11 -15.67
N ASP A 293 11.97 -1.39 -15.31
CA ASP A 293 11.98 -2.50 -16.26
C ASP A 293 10.65 -2.58 -17.03
N ASN A 294 10.75 -2.59 -18.36
CA ASN A 294 9.60 -2.67 -19.30
C ASN A 294 8.50 -1.61 -19.06
N GLY A 295 8.79 -0.56 -18.31
CA GLY A 295 7.80 0.43 -17.91
C GLY A 295 6.74 -0.11 -16.94
N ASP A 296 6.97 -1.29 -16.34
CA ASP A 296 6.01 -1.96 -15.47
C ASP A 296 6.02 -1.32 -14.06
N PHE A 297 4.93 -0.65 -13.74
CA PHE A 297 4.74 0.03 -12.47
C PHE A 297 3.37 -0.32 -11.87
N MET A 298 3.37 -0.86 -10.66
CA MET A 298 2.16 -1.14 -9.88
C MET A 298 1.95 -0.05 -8.84
N GLU A 299 1.08 0.91 -9.16
CA GLU A 299 0.78 2.02 -8.24
C GLU A 299 -0.07 1.57 -7.07
N VAL A 300 0.34 1.93 -5.85
CA VAL A 300 -0.40 1.71 -4.59
C VAL A 300 -1.14 2.99 -4.24
N HIS A 301 -2.43 2.92 -3.91
CA HIS A 301 -3.29 4.08 -3.69
C HIS A 301 -3.36 5.07 -4.89
N PRO A 302 -3.69 4.61 -6.10
CA PRO A 302 -3.68 5.47 -7.29
C PRO A 302 -4.71 6.61 -7.25
N TYR A 303 -5.71 6.53 -6.37
CA TYR A 303 -6.78 7.52 -6.25
C TYR A 303 -6.71 8.35 -4.97
N TYR A 304 -5.90 7.95 -3.98
CA TYR A 304 -5.75 8.66 -2.71
C TYR A 304 -4.45 9.46 -2.68
N ALA A 305 -4.50 10.69 -2.16
CA ALA A 305 -3.34 11.58 -2.06
C ALA A 305 -2.51 11.59 -3.35
N VAL A 306 -3.17 11.91 -4.47
CA VAL A 306 -2.60 11.80 -5.83
C VAL A 306 -1.47 12.78 -6.14
N ASN A 307 -1.19 13.72 -5.23
CA ASN A 307 -0.03 14.61 -5.23
C ASN A 307 1.29 13.89 -4.86
N ILE A 308 1.21 12.67 -4.31
CA ILE A 308 2.33 11.77 -4.13
C ILE A 308 2.02 10.39 -4.74
N ILE A 309 2.99 9.82 -5.41
CA ILE A 309 2.93 8.51 -6.05
C ILE A 309 3.68 7.52 -5.18
N THR A 310 3.08 6.37 -4.91
CA THR A 310 3.72 5.22 -4.26
C THR A 310 3.42 3.98 -5.08
N GLY A 311 4.36 3.04 -5.18
CA GLY A 311 4.13 1.80 -5.91
C GLY A 311 5.37 0.93 -6.03
N TYR A 312 5.18 -0.23 -6.63
CA TYR A 312 6.23 -1.21 -6.87
C TYR A 312 6.62 -1.27 -8.33
N ALA A 313 7.90 -1.49 -8.58
CA ALA A 313 8.46 -1.71 -9.89
C ALA A 313 9.67 -2.65 -9.78
N ARG A 314 10.36 -2.87 -10.90
CA ARG A 314 11.64 -3.58 -10.92
C ARG A 314 12.70 -2.76 -11.62
N ILE A 315 13.92 -2.88 -11.13
CA ILE A 315 15.14 -2.45 -11.82
C ILE A 315 16.09 -3.64 -11.83
N ASN A 316 16.54 -4.06 -13.00
CA ASN A 316 17.35 -5.26 -13.19
C ASN A 316 16.69 -6.51 -12.58
N GLY A 317 15.40 -6.66 -12.77
CA GLY A 317 14.58 -7.75 -12.25
C GLY A 317 14.26 -7.69 -10.76
N ALA A 318 15.00 -6.93 -9.96
CA ALA A 318 14.81 -6.81 -8.51
C ALA A 318 13.67 -5.84 -8.16
N SER A 319 12.81 -6.24 -7.23
CA SER A 319 11.71 -5.40 -6.76
C SER A 319 12.23 -4.19 -6.00
N ILE A 320 11.64 -3.01 -6.30
CA ILE A 320 11.86 -1.75 -5.59
C ILE A 320 10.53 -1.07 -5.27
N GLY A 321 10.50 -0.30 -4.19
CA GLY A 321 9.43 0.64 -3.89
C GLY A 321 9.77 2.03 -4.45
N ILE A 322 8.80 2.69 -5.05
CA ILE A 322 8.95 4.04 -5.59
C ILE A 322 8.07 5.02 -4.80
N ILE A 323 8.67 6.15 -4.40
CA ILE A 323 7.97 7.28 -3.81
C ILE A 323 8.32 8.52 -4.63
N ALA A 324 7.32 9.20 -5.17
CA ALA A 324 7.57 10.31 -6.08
C ALA A 324 6.54 11.44 -5.90
N ASN A 325 6.96 12.69 -6.03
CA ASN A 325 6.01 13.80 -6.10
C ASN A 325 5.29 13.81 -7.45
N GLN A 326 4.02 14.23 -7.49
CA GLN A 326 3.25 14.40 -8.73
C GLN A 326 3.02 15.90 -9.01
N PRO A 327 3.83 16.53 -9.85
CA PRO A 327 3.72 17.96 -10.11
C PRO A 327 2.41 18.42 -10.74
N LYS A 328 1.67 17.50 -11.37
CA LYS A 328 0.33 17.79 -11.92
C LYS A 328 -0.71 18.10 -10.84
N VAL A 329 -0.46 17.66 -9.60
CA VAL A 329 -1.42 17.81 -8.52
C VAL A 329 -0.78 18.57 -7.38
N LEU A 330 -1.38 19.70 -6.97
CA LEU A 330 -0.86 20.60 -5.92
C LEU A 330 0.62 20.96 -6.12
N ALA A 331 1.09 21.02 -7.38
CA ALA A 331 2.49 21.23 -7.76
C ALA A 331 3.49 20.25 -7.09
N GLY A 332 3.03 19.09 -6.62
CA GLY A 332 3.85 18.12 -5.89
C GLY A 332 4.05 18.44 -4.41
N CYS A 333 3.34 19.42 -3.84
CA CYS A 333 3.39 19.73 -2.41
C CYS A 333 2.99 18.51 -1.56
N LEU A 334 3.59 18.40 -0.38
CA LEU A 334 3.20 17.40 0.63
C LEU A 334 2.08 17.97 1.51
N ASP A 335 0.96 17.26 1.58
CA ASP A 335 -0.13 17.53 2.52
C ASP A 335 -0.24 16.42 3.57
N ILE A 336 -1.23 16.50 4.43
CA ILE A 336 -1.49 15.51 5.48
C ILE A 336 -1.61 14.11 4.88
N ASN A 337 -2.43 13.95 3.85
CA ASN A 337 -2.71 12.65 3.25
C ASN A 337 -1.51 12.07 2.50
N ALA A 338 -0.75 12.92 1.81
CA ALA A 338 0.49 12.51 1.15
C ALA A 338 1.54 12.04 2.16
N SER A 339 1.65 12.71 3.30
CA SER A 339 2.57 12.34 4.37
C SER A 339 2.21 10.97 4.97
N ASP A 340 0.93 10.71 5.21
CA ASP A 340 0.47 9.43 5.74
C ASP A 340 0.64 8.28 4.73
N LYS A 341 0.25 8.51 3.46
CA LYS A 341 0.42 7.54 2.38
C LYS A 341 1.88 7.13 2.21
N ALA A 342 2.77 8.12 2.09
CA ALA A 342 4.20 7.86 1.93
C ALA A 342 4.80 7.21 3.19
N GLY A 343 4.49 7.71 4.38
CA GLY A 343 5.01 7.19 5.64
C GLY A 343 4.68 5.70 5.84
N ARG A 344 3.44 5.30 5.53
CA ARG A 344 3.04 3.88 5.59
C ARG A 344 3.76 3.05 4.54
N PHE A 345 3.86 3.53 3.30
CA PHE A 345 4.52 2.81 2.22
C PHE A 345 6.02 2.60 2.47
N ILE A 346 6.73 3.62 3.00
CA ILE A 346 8.14 3.51 3.42
C ILE A 346 8.30 2.39 4.46
N ARG A 347 7.44 2.35 5.47
CA ARG A 347 7.50 1.34 6.52
C ARG A 347 7.20 -0.07 5.99
N THR A 348 6.30 -0.21 5.04
CA THR A 348 6.03 -1.49 4.37
C THR A 348 7.25 -1.95 3.57
N CYS A 349 7.89 -1.06 2.83
CA CYS A 349 9.12 -1.38 2.09
C CYS A 349 10.24 -1.82 3.05
N ASP A 350 10.45 -1.07 4.14
CA ASP A 350 11.49 -1.41 5.13
C ASP A 350 11.23 -2.74 5.84
N ALA A 351 9.96 -3.00 6.21
CA ALA A 351 9.56 -4.25 6.86
C ALA A 351 9.85 -5.49 5.99
N PHE A 352 9.77 -5.36 4.67
CA PHE A 352 9.93 -6.47 3.74
C PHE A 352 11.20 -6.35 2.87
N ASN A 353 12.22 -5.67 3.34
CA ASN A 353 13.54 -5.56 2.70
C ASN A 353 13.51 -4.99 1.27
N ILE A 354 12.49 -4.20 0.92
CA ILE A 354 12.32 -3.64 -0.42
C ILE A 354 13.09 -2.32 -0.53
N PRO A 355 14.10 -2.21 -1.40
CA PRO A 355 14.83 -0.97 -1.63
C PRO A 355 13.91 0.15 -2.10
N ILE A 356 14.23 1.41 -1.75
CA ILE A 356 13.38 2.57 -2.04
C ILE A 356 14.08 3.50 -3.01
N LEU A 357 13.37 3.86 -4.10
CA LEU A 357 13.70 4.94 -5.01
C LEU A 357 12.80 6.15 -4.73
N ASN A 358 13.41 7.31 -4.49
CA ASN A 358 12.70 8.57 -4.33
C ASN A 358 12.92 9.45 -5.56
N LEU A 359 11.85 9.95 -6.18
CA LEU A 359 11.90 10.93 -7.27
C LEU A 359 11.33 12.25 -6.76
N VAL A 360 12.18 13.28 -6.71
CA VAL A 360 11.89 14.52 -5.99
C VAL A 360 11.60 15.67 -6.93
N ASP A 361 10.39 16.22 -6.81
CA ASP A 361 9.99 17.53 -7.35
C ASP A 361 8.97 18.15 -6.39
N VAL A 362 9.47 18.74 -5.29
CA VAL A 362 8.65 19.22 -4.18
C VAL A 362 8.95 20.69 -3.84
N PRO A 363 7.96 21.59 -3.97
CA PRO A 363 8.14 23.01 -3.62
C PRO A 363 8.00 23.29 -2.11
N GLY A 364 7.42 22.36 -1.34
CA GLY A 364 7.19 22.53 0.09
C GLY A 364 6.09 21.64 0.63
N PHE A 365 5.82 21.77 1.93
CA PHE A 365 4.55 21.33 2.49
C PHE A 365 3.43 22.29 2.08
N LEU A 366 2.21 21.76 1.89
CA LEU A 366 1.07 22.55 1.46
C LEU A 366 0.69 23.56 2.55
N PRO A 367 0.72 24.88 2.27
CA PRO A 367 0.32 25.88 3.25
C PRO A 367 -1.20 25.97 3.40
N GLY A 368 -1.66 26.45 4.53
CA GLY A 368 -3.06 26.77 4.78
C GLY A 368 -3.55 26.34 6.16
N THR A 369 -4.54 27.07 6.67
CA THR A 369 -5.10 26.83 8.02
C THR A 369 -5.67 25.42 8.17
N ASN A 370 -6.28 24.86 7.11
CA ASN A 370 -6.79 23.49 7.13
C ASN A 370 -5.66 22.44 7.32
N GLN A 371 -4.49 22.70 6.75
CA GLN A 371 -3.32 21.84 6.93
C GLN A 371 -2.74 22.00 8.34
N GLU A 372 -2.58 23.23 8.80
CA GLU A 372 -2.04 23.52 10.14
C GLU A 372 -2.97 22.97 11.24
N TYR A 373 -4.27 23.24 11.18
CA TYR A 373 -5.25 22.75 12.15
C TYR A 373 -5.49 21.24 12.03
N GLY A 374 -5.35 20.67 10.83
CA GLY A 374 -5.40 19.24 10.58
C GLY A 374 -4.18 18.49 11.10
N GLY A 375 -3.11 19.21 11.50
CA GLY A 375 -1.91 18.63 12.10
C GLY A 375 -0.82 18.25 11.09
N ILE A 376 -0.61 19.04 10.03
CA ILE A 376 0.44 18.80 9.03
C ILE A 376 1.83 18.55 9.66
N ILE A 377 2.15 19.24 10.78
CA ILE A 377 3.40 19.03 11.51
C ILE A 377 3.51 17.59 12.00
N ARG A 378 2.45 17.07 12.63
CA ARG A 378 2.41 15.70 13.15
C ARG A 378 2.44 14.67 12.02
N HIS A 379 1.69 14.89 10.95
CA HIS A 379 1.65 13.99 9.78
C HIS A 379 2.94 14.04 8.96
N GLY A 380 3.50 15.22 8.72
CA GLY A 380 4.81 15.36 8.08
C GLY A 380 5.93 14.69 8.87
N ALA A 381 5.87 14.77 10.21
CA ALA A 381 6.82 14.09 11.08
C ALA A 381 6.82 12.56 10.93
N LYS A 382 5.68 11.94 10.58
CA LYS A 382 5.63 10.49 10.29
C LYS A 382 6.53 10.11 9.12
N MET A 383 6.56 10.92 8.08
CA MET A 383 7.38 10.68 6.91
C MET A 383 8.88 10.83 7.22
N LEU A 384 9.26 11.89 7.96
CA LEU A 384 10.62 12.08 8.46
C LEU A 384 11.06 10.88 9.32
N TYR A 385 10.18 10.44 10.22
CA TYR A 385 10.42 9.30 11.10
C TYR A 385 10.63 8.01 10.29
N ALA A 386 9.74 7.73 9.33
CA ALA A 386 9.80 6.51 8.53
C ALA A 386 11.10 6.38 7.74
N TYR A 387 11.55 7.45 7.06
CA TYR A 387 12.84 7.44 6.36
C TYR A 387 14.04 7.30 7.29
N SER A 388 14.01 8.00 8.44
CA SER A 388 15.11 7.93 9.42
C SER A 388 15.20 6.55 10.09
N GLU A 389 14.07 5.85 10.24
CA GLU A 389 14.02 4.51 10.83
C GLU A 389 14.39 3.42 9.81
N ALA A 390 14.06 3.60 8.53
CA ALA A 390 14.27 2.62 7.48
C ALA A 390 15.75 2.29 7.27
N THR A 391 16.04 0.99 7.17
CA THR A 391 17.39 0.43 7.00
C THR A 391 17.66 -0.13 5.61
N VAL A 392 16.63 -0.29 4.78
CA VAL A 392 16.77 -0.73 3.39
C VAL A 392 17.59 0.27 2.55
N PRO A 393 18.15 -0.15 1.41
CA PRO A 393 18.76 0.78 0.45
C PRO A 393 17.79 1.89 0.06
N LYS A 394 18.25 3.14 0.14
CA LYS A 394 17.48 4.35 -0.20
C LYS A 394 18.26 5.17 -1.21
N VAL A 395 17.75 5.30 -2.42
CA VAL A 395 18.33 6.10 -3.48
C VAL A 395 17.37 7.25 -3.80
N THR A 396 17.92 8.46 -3.89
CA THR A 396 17.13 9.67 -4.19
C THR A 396 17.63 10.30 -5.49
N LEU A 397 16.71 10.58 -6.41
CA LEU A 397 16.93 11.35 -7.62
C LEU A 397 16.13 12.65 -7.55
N ILE A 398 16.83 13.77 -7.52
CA ILE A 398 16.22 15.11 -7.54
C ILE A 398 16.04 15.53 -8.99
N VAL A 399 14.79 15.57 -9.43
CA VAL A 399 14.41 15.82 -10.81
C VAL A 399 14.28 17.34 -11.10
N ARG A 400 13.63 18.07 -10.19
CA ARG A 400 13.42 19.51 -10.33
C ARG A 400 13.48 20.21 -8.97
N LYS A 401 12.34 20.60 -8.38
CA LYS A 401 12.30 21.37 -7.12
C LYS A 401 12.59 20.49 -5.91
N ALA A 402 13.37 21.01 -4.98
CA ALA A 402 13.66 20.38 -3.68
C ALA A 402 13.83 21.48 -2.63
N TYR A 403 12.72 21.98 -2.05
CA TYR A 403 12.74 23.14 -1.20
C TYR A 403 12.37 22.85 0.25
N GLY A 404 13.11 23.44 1.17
CA GLY A 404 12.82 23.52 2.59
C GLY A 404 12.72 22.16 3.28
N GLY A 405 11.86 22.09 4.30
CA GLY A 405 11.64 20.86 5.05
C GLY A 405 11.06 19.70 4.23
N ALA A 406 10.35 20.00 3.13
CA ALA A 406 9.79 18.97 2.26
C ALA A 406 10.89 18.26 1.44
N TYR A 407 11.97 18.97 1.06
CA TYR A 407 13.16 18.31 0.51
C TYR A 407 13.73 17.28 1.48
N LEU A 408 13.86 17.64 2.76
CA LEU A 408 14.30 16.67 3.77
C LEU A 408 13.35 15.49 3.85
N ALA A 409 12.03 15.75 3.90
CA ALA A 409 10.99 14.73 4.00
C ALA A 409 10.94 13.77 2.80
N MET A 410 11.48 14.14 1.64
CA MET A 410 11.62 13.27 0.46
C MET A 410 12.95 12.50 0.45
N CYS A 411 13.46 12.12 1.62
CA CYS A 411 14.69 11.35 1.79
C CYS A 411 15.95 12.06 1.27
N SER A 412 16.31 13.18 1.89
CA SER A 412 17.62 13.80 1.68
C SER A 412 18.76 12.91 2.22
N ARG A 413 20.00 13.29 1.90
CA ARG A 413 21.20 12.69 2.48
C ARG A 413 21.11 12.61 4.01
N ASP A 414 20.65 13.67 4.66
CA ASP A 414 20.60 13.80 6.12
C ASP A 414 19.52 12.91 6.75
N LEU A 415 18.50 12.50 6.01
CA LEU A 415 17.51 11.52 6.45
C LEU A 415 17.83 10.08 6.03
N GLY A 416 19.06 9.82 5.65
CA GLY A 416 19.58 8.48 5.44
C GLY A 416 19.46 7.97 4.01
N ALA A 417 19.38 8.83 2.99
CA ALA A 417 19.63 8.40 1.62
C ALA A 417 21.07 7.89 1.48
N ASP A 418 21.23 6.70 0.94
CA ASP A 418 22.55 6.09 0.70
C ASP A 418 23.24 6.73 -0.50
N MET A 419 22.46 7.02 -1.56
CA MET A 419 22.92 7.72 -2.76
C MET A 419 21.91 8.81 -3.14
N VAL A 420 22.43 9.98 -3.51
CA VAL A 420 21.64 11.13 -3.96
C VAL A 420 22.15 11.61 -5.31
N PHE A 421 21.32 11.50 -6.33
CA PHE A 421 21.56 12.04 -7.66
C PHE A 421 20.70 13.28 -7.90
N ALA A 422 21.13 14.15 -8.79
CA ALA A 422 20.34 15.27 -9.25
C ALA A 422 20.46 15.44 -10.77
N TRP A 423 19.38 15.85 -11.42
CA TRP A 423 19.43 16.30 -12.79
C TRP A 423 19.94 17.75 -12.86
N PRO A 424 20.45 18.23 -14.01
CA PRO A 424 20.83 19.63 -14.17
C PRO A 424 19.68 20.62 -13.95
N THR A 425 18.44 20.16 -14.11
CA THR A 425 17.19 20.91 -13.86
C THR A 425 16.82 21.02 -12.38
N ALA A 426 17.56 20.36 -11.49
CA ALA A 426 17.27 20.39 -10.06
C ALA A 426 17.52 21.76 -9.44
N GLU A 427 16.60 22.18 -8.57
CA GLU A 427 16.74 23.38 -7.73
C GLU A 427 16.66 22.97 -6.26
N ILE A 428 17.76 23.12 -5.52
CA ILE A 428 17.87 22.66 -4.12
C ILE A 428 18.14 23.88 -3.23
N ALA A 429 17.17 24.28 -2.40
CA ALA A 429 17.26 25.46 -1.59
C ALA A 429 16.38 25.41 -0.33
N VAL A 430 16.63 26.35 0.61
CA VAL A 430 15.79 26.51 1.81
C VAL A 430 14.35 26.90 1.46
N MET A 431 14.18 27.68 0.39
CA MET A 431 12.87 28.07 -0.17
C MET A 431 13.01 28.40 -1.64
N GLY A 432 11.89 28.44 -2.36
CA GLY A 432 11.88 28.81 -3.77
C GLY A 432 12.48 30.19 -4.02
N PRO A 433 13.17 30.40 -5.15
CA PRO A 433 13.87 31.68 -5.47
C PRO A 433 12.98 32.90 -5.37
N GLU A 434 11.70 32.77 -5.77
CA GLU A 434 10.72 33.87 -5.70
C GLU A 434 10.47 34.36 -4.26
N GLY A 435 10.33 33.40 -3.33
CA GLY A 435 10.13 33.71 -1.91
C GLY A 435 11.40 34.26 -1.26
N ALA A 436 12.54 33.64 -1.55
CA ALA A 436 13.83 34.06 -1.02
C ALA A 436 14.20 35.48 -1.45
N ALA A 437 14.01 35.83 -2.72
CA ALA A 437 14.30 37.17 -3.24
C ALA A 437 13.46 38.25 -2.55
N ASN A 438 12.18 38.01 -2.33
CA ASN A 438 11.28 38.95 -1.64
C ASN A 438 11.70 39.20 -0.18
N ILE A 439 12.39 38.27 0.47
CA ILE A 439 12.87 38.43 1.86
C ILE A 439 14.24 39.11 1.88
N ILE A 440 15.19 38.54 1.13
CA ILE A 440 16.60 38.98 1.18
C ILE A 440 16.79 40.36 0.56
N PHE A 441 16.15 40.58 -0.60
CA PHE A 441 16.33 41.79 -1.41
C PHE A 441 15.15 42.75 -1.30
N LYS A 442 14.34 42.66 -0.24
CA LYS A 442 13.14 43.50 -0.07
C LYS A 442 13.42 44.98 -0.26
N LYS A 443 14.48 45.50 0.39
CA LYS A 443 14.84 46.93 0.33
C LYS A 443 15.31 47.35 -1.08
N ASP A 444 16.05 46.50 -1.76
CA ASP A 444 16.54 46.75 -3.11
C ASP A 444 15.38 46.80 -4.11
N ILE A 445 14.40 45.90 -3.96
CA ILE A 445 13.21 45.84 -4.80
C ILE A 445 12.31 47.07 -4.55
N GLU A 446 12.03 47.40 -3.29
CA GLU A 446 11.14 48.50 -2.92
C GLU A 446 11.74 49.88 -3.26
N GLY A 447 13.09 50.03 -3.29
CA GLY A 447 13.79 51.24 -3.59
C GLY A 447 14.16 51.43 -5.07
N ALA A 448 13.87 50.46 -5.94
CA ALA A 448 14.23 50.50 -7.35
C ALA A 448 13.28 51.37 -8.18
N GLU A 449 13.79 51.96 -9.28
CA GLU A 449 12.98 52.69 -10.27
C GLU A 449 11.95 51.76 -10.96
N ASP A 450 12.35 50.49 -11.24
CA ASP A 450 11.47 49.42 -11.71
C ASP A 450 11.52 48.23 -10.75
N PRO A 451 10.61 48.17 -9.75
CA PRO A 451 10.57 47.08 -8.79
C PRO A 451 10.31 45.71 -9.42
N ALA A 452 9.56 45.64 -10.53
CA ALA A 452 9.23 44.36 -11.18
C ALA A 452 10.46 43.77 -11.88
N GLN A 453 11.20 44.58 -12.63
CA GLN A 453 12.44 44.18 -13.28
C GLN A 453 13.50 43.80 -12.23
N THR A 454 13.73 44.65 -11.24
CA THR A 454 14.70 44.39 -10.16
C THR A 454 14.37 43.10 -9.43
N ARG A 455 13.08 42.85 -9.15
CA ARG A 455 12.64 41.58 -8.56
C ARG A 455 12.99 40.35 -9.43
N ALA A 456 12.76 40.41 -10.73
CA ALA A 456 13.10 39.34 -11.65
C ALA A 456 14.61 39.07 -11.69
N GLU A 457 15.43 40.12 -11.73
CA GLU A 457 16.90 40.02 -11.66
C GLU A 457 17.38 39.40 -10.34
N LYS A 458 16.79 39.78 -9.20
CA LYS A 458 17.13 39.23 -7.88
C LYS A 458 16.68 37.77 -7.70
N ILE A 459 15.58 37.37 -8.30
CA ILE A 459 15.15 35.96 -8.35
C ILE A 459 16.19 35.13 -9.11
N GLN A 460 16.63 35.63 -10.27
CA GLN A 460 17.63 34.92 -11.07
C GLN A 460 19.00 34.89 -10.37
N GLU A 461 19.42 35.98 -9.74
CA GLU A 461 20.64 36.02 -8.93
C GLU A 461 20.62 35.00 -7.80
N TYR A 462 19.50 34.87 -7.08
CA TYR A 462 19.35 33.88 -6.01
C TYR A 462 19.40 32.45 -6.58
N ARG A 463 18.70 32.20 -7.69
CA ARG A 463 18.68 30.88 -8.35
C ARG A 463 20.08 30.41 -8.71
N GLU A 464 20.86 31.28 -9.36
CA GLU A 464 22.23 30.94 -9.79
C GLU A 464 23.20 30.74 -8.64
N LYS A 465 23.08 31.55 -7.57
CA LYS A 465 24.00 31.50 -6.43
C LYS A 465 23.69 30.36 -5.43
N PHE A 466 22.42 29.98 -5.28
CA PHE A 466 22.02 29.14 -4.15
C PHE A 466 21.18 27.92 -4.53
N ALA A 467 20.46 27.92 -5.65
CA ALA A 467 19.49 26.88 -5.93
C ALA A 467 19.96 25.80 -6.93
N THR A 468 21.12 25.98 -7.59
CA THR A 468 21.58 24.98 -8.56
C THR A 468 22.05 23.68 -7.89
N PRO A 469 21.92 22.52 -8.55
CA PRO A 469 22.37 21.24 -7.98
C PRO A 469 23.88 21.19 -7.76
N TYR A 470 24.65 21.99 -8.51
CA TYR A 470 26.10 22.06 -8.37
C TYR A 470 26.55 22.66 -7.03
N ILE A 471 25.77 23.55 -6.44
CA ILE A 471 26.05 24.09 -5.10
C ILE A 471 25.88 23.00 -4.04
N ALA A 472 24.81 22.22 -4.11
CA ALA A 472 24.59 21.08 -3.21
C ALA A 472 25.68 20.00 -3.41
N ALA A 473 26.06 19.71 -4.64
CA ALA A 473 27.12 18.75 -4.96
C ALA A 473 28.50 19.20 -4.42
N LYS A 474 28.87 20.47 -4.56
CA LYS A 474 30.11 21.04 -3.97
C LYS A 474 30.18 20.87 -2.45
N ARG A 475 29.04 20.74 -1.79
CA ARG A 475 28.93 20.59 -0.33
C ARG A 475 28.73 19.12 0.11
N GLY A 476 28.67 18.17 -0.84
CA GLY A 476 28.52 16.74 -0.56
C GLY A 476 27.09 16.31 -0.24
N TYR A 477 26.07 17.13 -0.49
CA TYR A 477 24.65 16.75 -0.31
C TYR A 477 24.09 15.98 -1.51
N VAL A 478 24.76 16.06 -2.68
CA VAL A 478 24.46 15.32 -3.90
C VAL A 478 25.73 14.60 -4.34
N ASP A 479 25.64 13.30 -4.58
CA ASP A 479 26.80 12.47 -4.96
C ASP A 479 27.21 12.71 -6.41
N ALA A 480 26.23 12.88 -7.31
CA ALA A 480 26.48 13.23 -8.69
C ALA A 480 25.33 14.01 -9.32
N VAL A 481 25.67 14.98 -10.15
CA VAL A 481 24.74 15.56 -11.13
C VAL A 481 24.87 14.72 -12.39
N ILE A 482 23.76 14.12 -12.82
CA ILE A 482 23.72 13.11 -13.91
C ILE A 482 22.91 13.60 -15.10
N GLU A 483 23.23 13.12 -16.29
CA GLU A 483 22.39 13.33 -17.46
C GLU A 483 21.05 12.59 -17.29
N PRO A 484 19.89 13.21 -17.57
CA PRO A 484 18.59 12.55 -17.38
C PRO A 484 18.47 11.23 -18.14
N SER A 485 18.98 11.14 -19.37
CA SER A 485 18.97 9.93 -20.20
C SER A 485 19.69 8.73 -19.57
N GLU A 486 20.72 8.95 -18.73
CA GLU A 486 21.49 7.92 -18.03
C GLU A 486 20.86 7.47 -16.72
N SER A 487 19.71 8.02 -16.31
CA SER A 487 19.14 7.79 -14.96
C SER A 487 18.97 6.30 -14.65
N ARG A 488 18.47 5.49 -15.60
CA ARG A 488 18.29 4.04 -15.40
C ARG A 488 19.61 3.35 -15.02
N GLN A 489 20.67 3.56 -15.77
CA GLN A 489 21.97 2.95 -15.53
C GLN A 489 22.55 3.34 -14.16
N ARG A 490 22.46 4.64 -13.82
CA ARG A 490 22.96 5.17 -12.54
C ARG A 490 22.22 4.61 -11.35
N LEU A 491 20.89 4.52 -11.45
CA LEU A 491 20.05 3.98 -10.39
C LEU A 491 20.25 2.47 -10.22
N ALA A 492 20.34 1.72 -11.32
CA ALA A 492 20.60 0.29 -11.29
C ALA A 492 21.96 -0.02 -10.65
N SER A 493 23.01 0.70 -11.05
CA SER A 493 24.35 0.57 -10.45
C SER A 493 24.35 0.89 -8.95
N ALA A 494 23.57 1.91 -8.53
CA ALA A 494 23.44 2.26 -7.12
C ALA A 494 22.77 1.15 -6.31
N PHE A 495 21.66 0.58 -6.80
CA PHE A 495 20.97 -0.51 -6.13
C PHE A 495 21.81 -1.79 -6.09
N GLU A 496 22.55 -2.10 -7.16
CA GLU A 496 23.48 -3.23 -7.20
C GLU A 496 24.59 -3.07 -6.14
N MET A 497 25.22 -1.91 -6.08
CA MET A 497 26.24 -1.60 -5.07
C MET A 497 25.69 -1.71 -3.66
N LEU A 498 24.42 -1.31 -3.43
CA LEU A 498 23.75 -1.33 -2.12
C LEU A 498 23.11 -2.69 -1.77
N ALA A 499 23.11 -3.67 -2.66
CA ALA A 499 22.42 -4.96 -2.46
C ALA A 499 22.88 -5.70 -1.18
N SER A 500 24.13 -5.51 -0.76
CA SER A 500 24.67 -6.09 0.46
C SER A 500 24.63 -5.16 1.67
N LYS A 501 23.92 -4.02 1.60
CA LYS A 501 23.80 -3.07 2.71
C LYS A 501 23.38 -3.77 3.99
N ARG A 502 24.08 -3.48 5.09
CA ARG A 502 23.72 -3.88 6.46
C ARG A 502 23.77 -2.66 7.35
N GLU A 503 22.67 -2.35 7.94
CA GLU A 503 22.53 -1.24 8.89
C GLU A 503 21.79 -1.72 10.12
N SER A 504 22.40 -1.54 11.31
CA SER A 504 21.77 -1.86 12.59
C SER A 504 21.33 -0.60 13.30
N ARG A 505 20.22 -0.68 13.98
CA ARG A 505 19.69 0.38 14.85
C ARG A 505 19.84 -0.03 16.32
N PRO A 506 19.87 0.93 17.27
CA PRO A 506 19.82 0.59 18.69
C PRO A 506 18.61 -0.28 19.00
N ALA A 507 18.81 -1.32 19.82
CA ALA A 507 17.73 -2.21 20.23
C ALA A 507 16.65 -1.45 20.99
N LYS A 508 15.39 -1.66 20.61
CA LYS A 508 14.19 -1.05 21.23
C LYS A 508 13.01 -2.00 21.10
N LYS A 509 12.00 -1.87 21.95
CA LYS A 509 10.77 -2.67 21.81
C LYS A 509 10.04 -2.34 20.50
N HIS A 510 9.92 -1.07 20.19
CA HIS A 510 9.37 -0.48 18.96
C HIS A 510 9.71 1.02 18.91
N GLY A 511 9.56 1.65 17.77
CA GLY A 511 9.62 3.10 17.66
C GLY A 511 8.35 3.75 18.22
N ASN A 512 8.45 4.99 18.68
CA ASN A 512 7.31 5.82 19.05
C ASN A 512 7.00 6.78 17.89
N LEU A 513 6.29 6.24 16.88
CA LEU A 513 5.89 7.01 15.71
C LEU A 513 4.91 8.13 16.13
N PRO A 514 5.07 9.37 15.64
CA PRO A 514 4.08 10.44 15.86
C PRO A 514 2.77 10.11 15.11
N VAL A 515 1.74 9.64 15.82
CA VAL A 515 0.44 9.21 15.29
C VAL A 515 -0.63 10.30 15.41
#